data_1568f683888438f036ca4a5609cc3309
#
_entry.id   1568f683888438f036ca4a5609cc3309
#
_cell.length_a   1.000
_cell.length_b   1.000
_cell.length_c   1.000
_cell.angle_alpha   90.00
_cell.angle_beta   90.00
_cell.angle_gamma   90.00
#
_symmetry.space_group_name_H-M   'P 1'
#
loop_
_entity.id
_entity.type
_entity.pdbx_description
1 polymer ?
#
loop_
_entity_poly.entity_id
_entity_poly.type
_entity_poly.pdbx_seq_one_letter_code
_entity_poly.pdbx_strand_id
1 'polypeptide(L)'
;MDELAAAFLTRLPAELRSAAEDVAPELQALVERARSEAPEVQLDPLGFVAHVAERVTFDAHGRPLLRSLHAGDLWIAYGCVIAHAGALAGFEQRFAPEIKKALSRSFERGLAEDAELRLRERLFLVGEDEVPRLGSYAGRGGLAAWLRAAAARMAIDLMRSRREVPADPETLGDLTAFDPLLASLKERYRAEFRAAFAEAAAQLTDRERTLLRYRFVDDLSIDEIGVLYRVHRATVARWIASTRESLFELTRAALMSRLSIEDSEVDSVLRMIDSQLEISIEAVMR
;
A
#
# COMPACT_ATOMS: atom_id res chain seq x y z
N MET A 1 21.93 -3.08 25.78
CA MET A 1 21.16 -2.84 24.55
C MET A 1 19.70 -3.21 24.85
N ASP A 2 18.75 -2.34 24.55
CA ASP A 2 17.34 -2.61 24.78
C ASP A 2 16.93 -3.86 23.94
N GLU A 3 16.20 -4.80 24.55
CA GLU A 3 15.79 -6.05 23.90
C GLU A 3 14.93 -5.79 22.65
N LEU A 4 14.08 -4.75 22.67
CA LEU A 4 13.29 -4.33 21.53
C LEU A 4 14.17 -3.86 20.37
N ALA A 5 15.18 -3.02 20.68
CA ALA A 5 16.11 -2.55 19.67
C ALA A 5 16.93 -3.70 19.07
N ALA A 6 17.38 -4.65 19.90
CA ALA A 6 18.10 -5.82 19.43
C ALA A 6 17.25 -6.69 18.49
N ALA A 7 16.00 -6.97 18.86
CA ALA A 7 15.07 -7.74 18.04
C ALA A 7 14.78 -7.05 16.69
N PHE A 8 14.60 -5.73 16.70
CA PHE A 8 14.38 -4.92 15.51
C PHE A 8 15.60 -4.91 14.57
N LEU A 9 16.77 -4.52 15.11
CA LEU A 9 18.01 -4.37 14.34
C LEU A 9 18.48 -5.69 13.71
N THR A 10 18.25 -6.82 14.38
CA THR A 10 18.62 -8.14 13.85
C THR A 10 17.90 -8.45 12.52
N ARG A 11 16.69 -7.91 12.32
CA ARG A 11 15.88 -8.11 11.11
C ARG A 11 16.19 -7.11 10.01
N LEU A 12 16.89 -6.03 10.30
CA LEU A 12 17.24 -5.03 9.30
C LEU A 12 18.42 -5.49 8.42
N PRO A 13 18.46 -5.07 7.14
CA PRO A 13 19.67 -5.10 6.32
C PRO A 13 20.86 -4.42 7.03
N ALA A 14 22.06 -4.93 6.84
CA ALA A 14 23.26 -4.44 7.53
C ALA A 14 23.50 -2.93 7.32
N GLU A 15 23.18 -2.44 6.12
CA GLU A 15 23.37 -1.04 5.71
C GLU A 15 22.49 -0.05 6.49
N LEU A 16 21.35 -0.52 7.02
CA LEU A 16 20.38 0.31 7.74
C LEU A 16 20.54 0.28 9.26
N ARG A 17 21.35 -0.64 9.80
CA ARG A 17 21.48 -0.83 11.25
C ARG A 17 22.12 0.36 11.95
N SER A 18 23.13 0.98 11.34
CA SER A 18 23.83 2.13 11.94
C SER A 18 22.93 3.38 12.03
N ALA A 19 22.05 3.60 11.06
CA ALA A 19 21.13 4.72 11.08
C ALA A 19 19.96 4.52 12.08
N ALA A 20 19.78 3.30 12.58
CA ALA A 20 18.72 2.91 13.50
C ALA A 20 19.22 2.60 14.92
N GLU A 21 20.46 2.99 15.29
CA GLU A 21 21.05 2.69 16.62
C GLU A 21 20.22 3.27 17.78
N ASP A 22 19.63 4.45 17.61
CA ASP A 22 18.85 5.14 18.64
C ASP A 22 17.33 4.86 18.57
N VAL A 23 16.93 3.76 17.96
CA VAL A 23 15.52 3.43 17.72
C VAL A 23 14.74 2.99 18.97
N ALA A 24 15.42 2.64 20.07
CA ALA A 24 14.80 2.07 21.27
C ALA A 24 13.63 2.90 21.83
N PRO A 25 13.73 4.23 22.02
CA PRO A 25 12.60 5.02 22.53
C PRO A 25 11.39 5.02 21.59
N GLU A 26 11.63 5.01 20.28
CA GLU A 26 10.55 5.00 19.29
C GLU A 26 9.84 3.63 19.21
N LEU A 27 10.59 2.54 19.39
CA LEU A 27 10.01 1.20 19.48
C LEU A 27 9.19 1.02 20.77
N GLN A 28 9.68 1.52 21.90
CA GLN A 28 8.91 1.53 23.14
C GLN A 28 7.59 2.29 22.98
N ALA A 29 7.66 3.51 22.43
CA ALA A 29 6.47 4.32 22.16
C ALA A 29 5.52 3.63 21.16
N LEU A 30 6.03 2.93 20.16
CA LEU A 30 5.22 2.15 19.21
C LEU A 30 4.47 1.02 19.92
N VAL A 31 5.15 0.25 20.77
CA VAL A 31 4.56 -0.86 21.54
C VAL A 31 3.51 -0.34 22.52
N GLU A 32 3.79 0.78 23.20
CA GLU A 32 2.83 1.40 24.12
C GLU A 32 1.57 1.88 23.41
N ARG A 33 1.71 2.54 22.27
CA ARG A 33 0.56 2.92 21.41
C ARG A 33 -0.23 1.68 20.97
N ALA A 34 0.47 0.65 20.49
CA ALA A 34 -0.16 -0.58 20.03
C ALA A 34 -1.02 -1.23 21.14
N ARG A 35 -0.48 -1.31 22.36
CA ARG A 35 -1.20 -1.84 23.53
C ARG A 35 -2.36 -0.95 23.99
N SER A 36 -2.20 0.36 23.90
CA SER A 36 -3.24 1.33 24.24
C SER A 36 -4.41 1.28 23.25
N GLU A 37 -4.11 1.12 21.95
CA GLU A 37 -5.11 1.09 20.88
C GLU A 37 -5.82 -0.27 20.74
N ALA A 38 -5.17 -1.36 21.20
CA ALA A 38 -5.73 -2.72 21.20
C ALA A 38 -5.47 -3.45 22.52
N PRO A 39 -6.04 -2.96 23.64
CA PRO A 39 -5.74 -3.48 24.99
C PRO A 39 -6.22 -4.91 25.22
N GLU A 40 -7.18 -5.38 24.44
CA GLU A 40 -7.69 -6.75 24.47
C GLU A 40 -6.71 -7.78 23.89
N VAL A 41 -5.67 -7.34 23.19
CA VAL A 41 -4.69 -8.21 22.51
C VAL A 41 -3.36 -8.19 23.27
N GLN A 42 -2.98 -9.31 23.86
CA GLN A 42 -1.74 -9.45 24.63
C GLN A 42 -0.73 -10.27 23.81
N LEU A 43 0.28 -9.59 23.23
CA LEU A 43 1.32 -10.23 22.42
C LEU A 43 2.71 -9.97 22.99
N ASP A 44 3.66 -10.83 22.60
CA ASP A 44 5.08 -10.59 22.83
C ASP A 44 5.57 -9.38 22.01
N PRO A 45 6.09 -8.33 22.65
CA PRO A 45 6.56 -7.14 21.96
C PRO A 45 7.82 -7.39 21.11
N LEU A 46 8.65 -8.38 21.46
CA LEU A 46 9.85 -8.72 20.68
C LEU A 46 9.49 -9.26 19.29
N GLY A 47 8.55 -10.20 19.23
CA GLY A 47 8.04 -10.71 17.98
C GLY A 47 7.36 -9.63 17.13
N PHE A 48 6.62 -8.71 17.76
CA PHE A 48 5.98 -7.60 17.08
C PHE A 48 7.00 -6.64 16.44
N VAL A 49 8.01 -6.19 17.16
CA VAL A 49 9.02 -5.27 16.61
C VAL A 49 9.86 -5.92 15.52
N ALA A 50 10.12 -7.24 15.62
CA ALA A 50 10.75 -8.00 14.55
C ALA A 50 9.89 -8.03 13.27
N HIS A 51 8.57 -8.22 13.42
CA HIS A 51 7.62 -8.14 12.31
C HIS A 51 7.56 -6.74 11.68
N VAL A 52 7.61 -5.69 12.48
CA VAL A 52 7.66 -4.29 12.01
C VAL A 52 8.94 -4.03 11.23
N ALA A 53 10.10 -4.52 11.70
CA ALA A 53 11.41 -4.32 11.06
C ALA A 53 11.43 -4.77 9.59
N GLU A 54 10.73 -5.86 9.27
CA GLU A 54 10.65 -6.41 7.91
C GLU A 54 9.79 -5.57 6.95
N ARG A 55 9.02 -4.58 7.48
CA ARG A 55 7.96 -3.86 6.73
C ARG A 55 8.06 -2.35 6.82
N VAL A 56 8.84 -1.84 7.74
CA VAL A 56 9.00 -0.42 7.96
C VAL A 56 9.73 0.24 6.78
N THR A 57 9.32 1.46 6.46
CA THR A 57 10.05 2.32 5.53
C THR A 57 10.99 3.25 6.26
N PHE A 58 11.94 3.78 5.53
CA PHE A 58 13.01 4.63 6.03
C PHE A 58 12.96 5.99 5.34
N ASP A 59 13.34 7.03 6.07
CA ASP A 59 13.53 8.37 5.52
C ASP A 59 14.80 8.46 4.64
N ALA A 60 15.06 9.65 4.08
CA ALA A 60 16.26 9.92 3.29
C ALA A 60 17.60 9.73 4.05
N HIS A 61 17.55 9.69 5.38
CA HIS A 61 18.68 9.50 6.26
C HIS A 61 18.81 8.06 6.81
N GLY A 62 17.95 7.15 6.34
CA GLY A 62 17.93 5.76 6.75
C GLY A 62 17.27 5.53 8.13
N ARG A 63 16.49 6.50 8.66
CA ARG A 63 15.77 6.35 9.93
C ARG A 63 14.41 5.71 9.69
N PRO A 64 14.01 4.71 10.51
CA PRO A 64 12.74 4.05 10.36
C PRO A 64 11.57 4.99 10.70
N LEU A 65 10.52 5.00 9.85
CA LEU A 65 9.34 5.84 10.01
C LEU A 65 8.30 5.18 10.94
N LEU A 66 8.62 5.04 12.24
CA LEU A 66 7.81 4.33 13.23
C LEU A 66 6.61 5.16 13.75
N ARG A 67 6.75 6.49 13.77
CA ARG A 67 5.73 7.38 14.35
C ARG A 67 4.45 7.44 13.53
N SER A 68 4.55 7.30 12.23
CA SER A 68 3.41 7.34 11.29
C SER A 68 2.66 6.01 11.18
N LEU A 69 3.13 4.94 11.83
CA LEU A 69 2.49 3.65 11.76
C LEU A 69 1.19 3.59 12.58
N HIS A 70 0.16 2.94 12.04
CA HIS A 70 -1.07 2.57 12.73
C HIS A 70 -0.78 1.41 13.70
N ALA A 71 -0.37 1.75 14.92
CA ALA A 71 0.22 0.82 15.86
C ALA A 71 -0.75 -0.30 16.31
N GLY A 72 -1.97 0.06 16.69
CA GLY A 72 -3.01 -0.91 17.10
C GLY A 72 -3.45 -1.83 15.97
N ASP A 73 -3.58 -1.30 14.76
CA ASP A 73 -3.92 -2.09 13.59
C ASP A 73 -2.81 -3.11 13.25
N LEU A 74 -1.54 -2.68 13.30
CA LEU A 74 -0.38 -3.57 13.11
C LEU A 74 -0.31 -4.64 14.21
N TRP A 75 -0.62 -4.28 15.45
CA TRP A 75 -0.65 -5.20 16.58
C TRP A 75 -1.65 -6.32 16.37
N ILE A 76 -2.88 -5.95 15.97
CA ILE A 76 -3.94 -6.94 15.65
C ILE A 76 -3.52 -7.78 14.43
N ALA A 77 -3.02 -7.14 13.36
CA ALA A 77 -2.60 -7.85 12.15
C ALA A 77 -1.49 -8.86 12.44
N TYR A 78 -0.45 -8.47 13.19
CA TYR A 78 0.61 -9.37 13.62
C TYR A 78 0.09 -10.53 14.47
N GLY A 79 -0.78 -10.23 15.46
CA GLY A 79 -1.39 -11.26 16.29
C GLY A 79 -2.21 -12.27 15.48
N CYS A 80 -2.90 -11.81 14.43
CA CYS A 80 -3.61 -12.72 13.53
C CYS A 80 -2.65 -13.60 12.72
N VAL A 81 -1.51 -13.06 12.26
CA VAL A 81 -0.49 -13.83 11.51
C VAL A 81 0.07 -14.98 12.35
N ILE A 82 0.25 -14.76 13.65
CA ILE A 82 0.71 -15.80 14.58
C ILE A 82 -0.44 -16.63 15.21
N ALA A 83 -1.65 -16.51 14.65
CA ALA A 83 -2.86 -17.20 15.10
C ALA A 83 -3.22 -16.97 16.58
N HIS A 84 -2.94 -15.78 17.14
CA HIS A 84 -3.26 -15.42 18.50
C HIS A 84 -4.78 -15.23 18.68
N ALA A 85 -5.41 -15.97 19.57
CA ALA A 85 -6.86 -16.02 19.71
C ALA A 85 -7.50 -14.65 20.00
N GLY A 86 -6.88 -13.82 20.88
CA GLY A 86 -7.37 -12.47 21.18
C GLY A 86 -7.28 -11.52 19.98
N ALA A 87 -6.25 -11.66 19.15
CA ALA A 87 -6.10 -10.85 17.93
C ALA A 87 -7.12 -11.24 16.85
N LEU A 88 -7.38 -12.53 16.70
CA LEU A 88 -8.44 -13.02 15.80
C LEU A 88 -9.81 -12.52 16.23
N ALA A 89 -10.12 -12.58 17.54
CA ALA A 89 -11.37 -12.05 18.08
C ALA A 89 -11.46 -10.51 17.87
N GLY A 90 -10.39 -9.77 18.13
CA GLY A 90 -10.32 -8.33 17.90
C GLY A 90 -10.50 -7.97 16.42
N PHE A 91 -9.90 -8.74 15.53
CA PHE A 91 -10.08 -8.58 14.08
C PHE A 91 -11.55 -8.79 13.67
N GLU A 92 -12.18 -9.87 14.13
CA GLU A 92 -13.59 -10.15 13.84
C GLU A 92 -14.51 -9.03 14.34
N GLN A 93 -14.26 -8.54 15.52
CA GLN A 93 -15.09 -7.48 16.11
C GLN A 93 -14.94 -6.14 15.38
N ARG A 94 -13.71 -5.76 15.04
CA ARG A 94 -13.40 -4.41 14.49
C ARG A 94 -13.52 -4.33 12.99
N PHE A 95 -13.07 -5.35 12.26
CA PHE A 95 -12.86 -5.26 10.82
C PHE A 95 -13.82 -6.10 9.97
N ALA A 96 -14.34 -7.21 10.49
CA ALA A 96 -15.29 -8.03 9.72
C ALA A 96 -16.57 -7.27 9.33
N PRO A 97 -17.18 -6.43 10.19
CA PRO A 97 -18.34 -5.62 9.81
C PRO A 97 -18.02 -4.63 8.68
N GLU A 98 -16.82 -4.05 8.68
CA GLU A 98 -16.37 -3.09 7.65
C GLU A 98 -16.19 -3.76 6.28
N ILE A 99 -15.61 -4.96 6.26
CA ILE A 99 -15.48 -5.79 5.05
C ILE A 99 -16.86 -6.10 4.48
N LYS A 100 -17.75 -6.63 5.32
CA LYS A 100 -19.11 -7.02 4.95
C LYS A 100 -19.91 -5.83 4.40
N LYS A 101 -19.82 -4.67 5.07
CA LYS A 101 -20.48 -3.43 4.67
C LYS A 101 -19.95 -2.91 3.34
N ALA A 102 -18.63 -2.98 3.10
CA ALA A 102 -18.04 -2.56 1.85
C ALA A 102 -18.48 -3.44 0.69
N LEU A 103 -18.50 -4.76 0.86
CA LEU A 103 -18.92 -5.70 -0.16
C LEU A 103 -20.42 -5.60 -0.46
N SER A 104 -21.28 -5.57 0.57
CA SER A 104 -22.74 -5.54 0.41
C SER A 104 -23.27 -4.25 -0.23
N ARG A 105 -22.51 -3.14 -0.15
CA ARG A 105 -22.89 -1.88 -0.80
C ARG A 105 -22.59 -1.86 -2.29
N SER A 106 -21.61 -2.63 -2.72
CA SER A 106 -21.01 -2.51 -4.05
C SER A 106 -21.22 -3.72 -4.95
N PHE A 107 -21.67 -4.85 -4.39
CA PHE A 107 -21.76 -6.11 -5.11
C PHE A 107 -23.05 -6.86 -4.76
N GLU A 108 -23.52 -7.67 -5.71
CA GLU A 108 -24.63 -8.59 -5.49
C GLU A 108 -24.34 -9.55 -4.34
N ARG A 109 -25.38 -9.93 -3.59
CA ARG A 109 -25.26 -10.70 -2.36
C ARG A 109 -24.41 -11.97 -2.50
N GLY A 110 -24.67 -12.80 -3.51
CA GLY A 110 -23.91 -14.04 -3.73
C GLY A 110 -22.44 -13.81 -4.05
N LEU A 111 -22.12 -12.73 -4.79
CA LEU A 111 -20.75 -12.35 -5.09
C LEU A 111 -20.04 -11.76 -3.84
N ALA A 112 -20.78 -10.98 -3.04
CA ALA A 112 -20.26 -10.40 -1.80
C ALA A 112 -19.90 -11.47 -0.77
N GLU A 113 -20.76 -12.48 -0.61
CA GLU A 113 -20.55 -13.62 0.29
C GLU A 113 -19.33 -14.47 -0.15
N ASP A 114 -19.19 -14.77 -1.43
CA ASP A 114 -18.04 -15.50 -1.98
C ASP A 114 -16.74 -14.69 -1.86
N ALA A 115 -16.80 -13.39 -2.12
CA ALA A 115 -15.65 -12.51 -2.00
C ALA A 115 -15.18 -12.39 -0.54
N GLU A 116 -16.10 -12.29 0.42
CA GLU A 116 -15.79 -12.28 1.84
C GLU A 116 -15.11 -13.58 2.25
N LEU A 117 -15.65 -14.74 1.85
CA LEU A 117 -15.09 -16.04 2.18
C LEU A 117 -13.66 -16.19 1.63
N ARG A 118 -13.46 -15.93 0.34
CA ARG A 118 -12.14 -16.03 -0.28
C ARG A 118 -11.13 -15.01 0.24
N LEU A 119 -11.60 -13.79 0.59
CA LEU A 119 -10.75 -12.82 1.25
C LEU A 119 -10.25 -13.36 2.59
N ARG A 120 -11.14 -13.93 3.42
CA ARG A 120 -10.78 -14.54 4.70
C ARG A 120 -9.77 -15.67 4.54
N GLU A 121 -9.98 -16.54 3.57
CA GLU A 121 -9.03 -17.61 3.24
C GLU A 121 -7.64 -17.00 2.95
N ARG A 122 -7.55 -16.01 2.06
CA ARG A 122 -6.27 -15.36 1.74
C ARG A 122 -5.65 -14.57 2.88
N LEU A 123 -6.45 -13.98 3.77
CA LEU A 123 -5.94 -13.21 4.90
C LEU A 123 -5.26 -14.09 5.95
N PHE A 124 -5.81 -15.29 6.20
CA PHE A 124 -5.43 -16.11 7.34
C PHE A 124 -4.80 -17.47 6.97
N LEU A 125 -5.14 -18.03 5.80
CA LEU A 125 -4.60 -19.32 5.39
C LEU A 125 -3.32 -19.13 4.59
N VAL A 126 -2.37 -20.02 4.84
CA VAL A 126 -1.10 -20.12 4.11
C VAL A 126 -1.30 -21.14 3.01
N GLY A 127 -1.09 -20.79 1.73
CA GLY A 127 -0.84 -21.77 0.69
C GLY A 127 0.51 -22.44 0.94
N GLU A 128 0.82 -23.56 0.25
CA GLU A 128 2.02 -24.36 0.52
C GLU A 128 3.34 -23.58 0.47
N ASP A 129 3.36 -22.36 -0.13
CA ASP A 129 4.55 -21.50 -0.28
C ASP A 129 4.30 -20.00 0.05
N GLU A 130 3.19 -19.61 0.65
CA GLU A 130 2.83 -18.19 0.83
C GLU A 130 2.57 -17.82 2.31
N VAL A 131 3.07 -16.66 2.73
CA VAL A 131 2.74 -16.02 4.01
C VAL A 131 1.29 -15.51 3.94
N PRO A 132 0.48 -15.61 5.04
CA PRO A 132 -0.86 -15.02 5.08
C PRO A 132 -0.84 -13.58 4.58
N ARG A 133 -1.78 -13.20 3.71
CA ARG A 133 -1.78 -11.85 3.11
C ARG A 133 -1.83 -10.73 4.16
N LEU A 134 -2.45 -10.98 5.31
CA LEU A 134 -2.47 -10.03 6.42
C LEU A 134 -1.06 -9.70 6.93
N GLY A 135 -0.12 -10.63 6.80
CA GLY A 135 1.29 -10.41 7.09
C GLY A 135 1.98 -9.38 6.18
N SER A 136 1.41 -9.04 5.03
CA SER A 136 1.93 -7.97 4.16
C SER A 136 1.46 -6.56 4.54
N TYR A 137 0.56 -6.44 5.53
CA TYR A 137 0.12 -5.13 6.02
C TYR A 137 1.26 -4.42 6.75
N ALA A 138 1.64 -3.25 6.29
CA ALA A 138 2.79 -2.49 6.77
C ALA A 138 2.45 -1.32 7.72
N GLY A 139 1.17 -1.14 8.08
CA GLY A 139 0.74 -0.10 9.03
C GLY A 139 0.79 1.34 8.50
N ARG A 140 0.99 1.56 7.20
CA ARG A 140 1.11 2.91 6.61
C ARG A 140 -0.23 3.64 6.42
N GLY A 141 -1.33 2.97 6.66
CA GLY A 141 -2.69 3.50 6.60
C GLY A 141 -3.61 2.56 7.35
N GLY A 142 -4.81 2.98 7.72
CA GLY A 142 -5.72 2.20 8.53
C GLY A 142 -6.04 0.82 7.94
N LEU A 143 -6.00 -0.23 8.75
CA LEU A 143 -6.26 -1.61 8.35
C LEU A 143 -7.65 -1.78 7.74
N ALA A 144 -8.65 -1.08 8.27
CA ALA A 144 -10.01 -1.08 7.71
C ALA A 144 -10.04 -0.64 6.23
N ALA A 145 -9.30 0.42 5.88
CA ALA A 145 -9.20 0.91 4.50
C ALA A 145 -8.48 -0.10 3.59
N TRP A 146 -7.38 -0.69 4.09
CA TRP A 146 -6.64 -1.72 3.39
C TRP A 146 -7.50 -2.97 3.12
N LEU A 147 -8.29 -3.41 4.12
CA LEU A 147 -9.21 -4.55 4.00
C LEU A 147 -10.36 -4.27 3.02
N ARG A 148 -10.94 -3.07 3.04
CA ARG A 148 -11.96 -2.67 2.05
C ARG A 148 -11.43 -2.74 0.63
N ALA A 149 -10.22 -2.24 0.40
CA ALA A 149 -9.58 -2.32 -0.92
C ALA A 149 -9.28 -3.76 -1.33
N ALA A 150 -8.82 -4.60 -0.41
CA ALA A 150 -8.59 -6.03 -0.65
C ALA A 150 -9.89 -6.77 -0.97
N ALA A 151 -10.98 -6.47 -0.24
CA ALA A 151 -12.31 -7.04 -0.44
C ALA A 151 -12.88 -6.68 -1.84
N ALA A 152 -12.81 -5.41 -2.19
CA ALA A 152 -13.29 -4.94 -3.50
C ALA A 152 -12.50 -5.61 -4.66
N ARG A 153 -11.18 -5.72 -4.52
CA ARG A 153 -10.33 -6.41 -5.51
C ARG A 153 -10.70 -7.88 -5.63
N MET A 154 -10.94 -8.58 -4.52
CA MET A 154 -11.38 -9.97 -4.51
C MET A 154 -12.70 -10.16 -5.25
N ALA A 155 -13.68 -9.29 -4.99
CA ALA A 155 -14.98 -9.34 -5.67
C ALA A 155 -14.84 -9.10 -7.19
N ILE A 156 -13.99 -8.16 -7.61
CA ILE A 156 -13.71 -7.90 -9.04
C ILE A 156 -13.05 -9.11 -9.70
N ASP A 157 -12.07 -9.74 -9.04
CA ASP A 157 -11.38 -10.93 -9.57
C ASP A 157 -12.34 -12.10 -9.72
N LEU A 158 -13.22 -12.31 -8.75
CA LEU A 158 -14.28 -13.32 -8.83
C LEU A 158 -15.29 -13.03 -9.95
N MET A 159 -15.64 -11.77 -10.14
CA MET A 159 -16.53 -11.36 -11.20
C MET A 159 -15.92 -11.62 -12.58
N ARG A 160 -14.61 -11.39 -12.73
CA ARG A 160 -13.86 -11.71 -13.96
C ARG A 160 -13.81 -13.22 -14.21
N SER A 161 -13.43 -14.01 -13.20
CA SER A 161 -13.32 -15.46 -13.35
C SER A 161 -14.68 -16.16 -13.64
N ARG A 162 -15.79 -15.62 -13.15
CA ARG A 162 -17.13 -16.11 -13.49
C ARG A 162 -17.54 -15.84 -14.97
N ARG A 163 -16.86 -14.89 -15.63
CA ARG A 163 -17.08 -14.53 -17.05
C ARG A 163 -16.14 -15.23 -18.02
N GLU A 164 -15.04 -15.82 -17.56
CA GLU A 164 -14.12 -16.60 -18.37
C GLU A 164 -14.64 -18.00 -18.80
N VAL A 165 -15.88 -18.34 -18.46
CA VAL A 165 -16.66 -19.34 -19.23
C VAL A 165 -17.02 -18.67 -20.55
N PRO A 166 -16.71 -19.26 -21.75
CA PRO A 166 -16.63 -18.53 -23.01
C PRO A 166 -17.99 -17.93 -23.38
N ALA A 167 -18.09 -16.63 -23.26
CA ALA A 167 -19.14 -15.81 -23.84
C ALA A 167 -18.48 -14.88 -24.87
N ASP A 168 -19.10 -14.79 -26.02
CA ASP A 168 -18.75 -14.04 -27.21
C ASP A 168 -18.10 -12.67 -26.96
N PRO A 169 -17.05 -12.26 -27.73
CA PRO A 169 -16.33 -11.00 -27.56
C PRO A 169 -17.16 -9.72 -27.65
N GLU A 170 -18.36 -9.77 -28.19
CA GLU A 170 -19.25 -8.60 -28.34
C GLU A 170 -19.91 -8.14 -27.03
N THR A 171 -19.87 -8.93 -25.95
CA THR A 171 -20.51 -8.60 -24.67
C THR A 171 -19.56 -7.87 -23.68
N LEU A 172 -18.33 -7.56 -24.07
CA LEU A 172 -17.32 -6.91 -23.20
C LEU A 172 -17.52 -5.40 -22.99
N GLY A 173 -18.48 -4.79 -23.69
CA GLY A 173 -18.73 -3.34 -23.66
C GLY A 173 -19.50 -2.82 -22.44
N ASP A 174 -20.14 -3.67 -21.64
CA ASP A 174 -21.22 -3.22 -20.73
C ASP A 174 -20.97 -3.48 -19.23
N LEU A 175 -19.70 -3.54 -18.79
CA LEU A 175 -19.32 -3.80 -17.40
C LEU A 175 -19.24 -2.58 -16.51
N THR A 176 -19.37 -1.39 -17.08
CA THR A 176 -19.50 -0.12 -16.34
C THR A 176 -20.93 0.14 -15.86
N ALA A 177 -21.88 -0.68 -16.25
CA ALA A 177 -23.31 -0.47 -15.99
C ALA A 177 -23.81 -0.92 -14.61
N PHE A 178 -22.97 -1.58 -13.77
CA PHE A 178 -23.47 -2.24 -12.55
C PHE A 178 -23.44 -1.38 -11.27
N ASP A 179 -22.70 -0.29 -11.23
CA ASP A 179 -22.88 0.75 -10.19
C ASP A 179 -22.48 2.11 -10.77
N PRO A 180 -23.44 2.91 -11.23
CA PRO A 180 -23.19 4.27 -11.72
C PRO A 180 -22.47 5.15 -10.68
N LEU A 181 -22.66 4.88 -9.39
CA LEU A 181 -22.01 5.60 -8.29
C LEU A 181 -20.54 5.22 -8.19
N LEU A 182 -20.22 3.92 -8.29
CA LEU A 182 -18.83 3.43 -8.25
C LEU A 182 -18.06 3.79 -9.53
N ALA A 183 -18.70 3.71 -10.67
CA ALA A 183 -18.14 4.16 -11.94
C ALA A 183 -17.88 5.67 -11.92
N SER A 184 -18.84 6.45 -11.43
CA SER A 184 -18.73 7.90 -11.26
C SER A 184 -17.65 8.27 -10.23
N LEU A 185 -17.55 7.55 -9.10
CA LEU A 185 -16.50 7.75 -8.12
C LEU A 185 -15.11 7.39 -8.68
N LYS A 186 -14.98 6.28 -9.38
CA LYS A 186 -13.71 5.89 -10.02
C LYS A 186 -13.29 6.90 -11.09
N GLU A 187 -14.22 7.38 -11.89
CA GLU A 187 -13.94 8.37 -12.93
C GLU A 187 -13.57 9.72 -12.31
N ARG A 188 -14.24 10.14 -11.24
CA ARG A 188 -13.91 11.33 -10.47
C ARG A 188 -12.52 11.21 -9.83
N TYR A 189 -12.20 10.09 -9.20
CA TYR A 189 -10.88 9.87 -8.62
C TYR A 189 -9.78 9.78 -9.69
N ARG A 190 -10.07 9.21 -10.86
CA ARG A 190 -9.13 9.22 -12.01
C ARG A 190 -8.88 10.63 -12.54
N ALA A 191 -9.92 11.45 -12.63
CA ALA A 191 -9.79 12.83 -13.09
C ALA A 191 -8.97 13.66 -12.09
N GLU A 192 -9.26 13.54 -10.80
CA GLU A 192 -8.52 14.23 -9.74
C GLU A 192 -7.08 13.73 -9.62
N PHE A 193 -6.84 12.41 -9.78
CA PHE A 193 -5.49 11.87 -9.82
C PHE A 193 -4.70 12.40 -11.02
N ARG A 194 -5.27 12.39 -12.23
CA ARG A 194 -4.61 12.94 -13.42
C ARG A 194 -4.25 14.41 -13.23
N ALA A 195 -5.16 15.19 -12.65
CA ALA A 195 -4.92 16.60 -12.36
C ALA A 195 -3.84 16.80 -11.29
N ALA A 196 -3.89 16.04 -10.18
CA ALA A 196 -2.87 16.05 -9.13
C ALA A 196 -1.50 15.60 -9.64
N PHE A 197 -1.47 14.56 -10.47
CA PHE A 197 -0.25 14.07 -11.10
C PHE A 197 0.36 15.06 -12.07
N ALA A 198 -0.46 15.72 -12.90
CA ALA A 198 -0.02 16.77 -13.82
C ALA A 198 0.54 17.99 -13.05
N GLU A 199 -0.11 18.39 -11.96
CA GLU A 199 0.35 19.43 -11.05
C GLU A 199 1.70 19.08 -10.41
N ALA A 200 1.83 17.85 -9.92
CA ALA A 200 3.08 17.32 -9.36
C ALA A 200 4.20 17.27 -10.40
N ALA A 201 3.91 16.78 -11.60
CA ALA A 201 4.87 16.73 -12.70
C ALA A 201 5.35 18.13 -13.14
N ALA A 202 4.48 19.15 -13.06
CA ALA A 202 4.84 20.54 -13.33
C ALA A 202 5.82 21.13 -12.29
N GLN A 203 5.83 20.60 -11.07
CA GLN A 203 6.74 21.02 -10.00
C GLN A 203 8.12 20.36 -10.09
N LEU A 204 8.27 19.29 -10.87
CA LEU A 204 9.58 18.67 -11.12
C LEU A 204 10.51 19.63 -11.87
N THR A 205 11.79 19.56 -11.58
CA THR A 205 12.81 20.28 -12.35
C THR A 205 12.89 19.75 -13.79
N ASP A 206 13.41 20.54 -14.72
CA ASP A 206 13.58 20.13 -16.13
C ASP A 206 14.43 18.87 -16.27
N ARG A 207 15.43 18.70 -15.39
CA ARG A 207 16.26 17.51 -15.35
C ARG A 207 15.48 16.27 -14.92
N GLU A 208 14.67 16.38 -13.90
CA GLU A 208 13.84 15.28 -13.38
C GLU A 208 12.81 14.85 -14.42
N ARG A 209 12.14 15.81 -15.05
CA ARG A 209 11.23 15.53 -16.17
C ARG A 209 11.94 14.81 -17.32
N THR A 210 13.12 15.29 -17.71
CA THR A 210 13.89 14.68 -18.78
C THR A 210 14.31 13.24 -18.45
N LEU A 211 14.70 12.96 -17.20
CA LEU A 211 15.04 11.62 -16.74
C LEU A 211 13.85 10.66 -16.83
N LEU A 212 12.67 11.09 -16.35
CA LEU A 212 11.45 10.28 -16.46
C LEU A 212 11.04 10.07 -17.92
N ARG A 213 11.11 11.11 -18.75
CA ARG A 213 10.83 10.99 -20.19
C ARG A 213 11.75 9.97 -20.86
N TYR A 214 13.06 10.07 -20.67
CA TYR A 214 14.02 9.12 -21.22
C TYR A 214 13.71 7.69 -20.82
N ARG A 215 13.34 7.48 -19.54
CA ARG A 215 13.09 6.12 -19.01
C ARG A 215 11.75 5.55 -19.42
N PHE A 216 10.65 6.33 -19.44
CA PHE A 216 9.28 5.84 -19.56
C PHE A 216 8.59 6.17 -20.89
N VAL A 217 9.09 7.15 -21.65
CA VAL A 217 8.53 7.53 -22.95
C VAL A 217 9.47 7.11 -24.08
N ASP A 218 10.76 7.39 -23.92
CA ASP A 218 11.79 7.09 -24.93
C ASP A 218 12.41 5.69 -24.71
N ASP A 219 11.96 4.96 -23.67
CA ASP A 219 12.34 3.58 -23.26
C ASP A 219 13.86 3.33 -23.17
N LEU A 220 14.63 4.39 -22.83
CA LEU A 220 16.07 4.27 -22.67
C LEU A 220 16.42 3.45 -21.42
N SER A 221 17.38 2.55 -21.55
CA SER A 221 17.96 1.84 -20.41
C SER A 221 18.73 2.77 -19.47
N ILE A 222 18.89 2.36 -18.21
CA ILE A 222 19.70 3.10 -17.22
C ILE A 222 21.15 3.30 -17.72
N ASP A 223 21.69 2.34 -18.46
CA ASP A 223 23.04 2.39 -19.01
C ASP A 223 23.14 3.45 -20.12
N GLU A 224 22.18 3.52 -21.05
CA GLU A 224 22.12 4.53 -22.11
C GLU A 224 21.95 5.93 -21.53
N ILE A 225 21.09 6.11 -20.53
CA ILE A 225 20.96 7.39 -19.81
C ILE A 225 22.30 7.76 -19.14
N GLY A 226 23.01 6.77 -18.55
CA GLY A 226 24.33 6.95 -17.96
C GLY A 226 25.36 7.49 -18.96
N VAL A 227 25.36 6.98 -20.19
CA VAL A 227 26.21 7.46 -21.28
C VAL A 227 25.87 8.91 -21.65
N LEU A 228 24.57 9.23 -21.81
CA LEU A 228 24.11 10.60 -22.15
C LEU A 228 24.56 11.64 -21.11
N TYR A 229 24.45 11.31 -19.82
CA TYR A 229 24.85 12.20 -18.72
C TYR A 229 26.31 12.07 -18.30
N ARG A 230 27.08 11.14 -18.90
CA ARG A 230 28.46 10.80 -18.54
C ARG A 230 28.64 10.44 -17.06
N VAL A 231 27.74 9.64 -16.53
CA VAL A 231 27.73 9.17 -15.13
C VAL A 231 27.57 7.67 -15.06
N HIS A 232 27.94 7.09 -13.92
CA HIS A 232 27.77 5.67 -13.69
C HIS A 232 26.28 5.30 -13.56
N ARG A 233 25.89 4.12 -14.06
CA ARG A 233 24.52 3.57 -14.01
C ARG A 233 23.85 3.68 -12.63
N ALA A 234 24.61 3.43 -11.56
CA ALA A 234 24.10 3.53 -10.19
C ALA A 234 23.67 4.95 -9.81
N THR A 235 24.31 5.98 -10.42
CA THR A 235 23.91 7.38 -10.22
C THR A 235 22.58 7.66 -10.90
N VAL A 236 22.40 7.17 -12.13
CA VAL A 236 21.12 7.29 -12.86
C VAL A 236 20.00 6.57 -12.13
N ALA A 237 20.25 5.35 -11.64
CA ALA A 237 19.27 4.58 -10.87
C ALA A 237 18.80 5.35 -9.63
N ARG A 238 19.73 5.97 -8.88
CA ARG A 238 19.38 6.81 -7.72
C ARG A 238 18.58 8.05 -8.12
N TRP A 239 18.94 8.71 -9.22
CA TRP A 239 18.21 9.88 -9.69
C TRP A 239 16.78 9.53 -10.08
N ILE A 240 16.56 8.44 -10.83
CA ILE A 240 15.22 7.97 -11.20
C ILE A 240 14.41 7.60 -9.95
N ALA A 241 15.02 6.88 -8.99
CA ALA A 241 14.35 6.52 -7.75
C ALA A 241 13.94 7.75 -6.94
N SER A 242 14.85 8.72 -6.77
CA SER A 242 14.57 9.98 -6.07
C SER A 242 13.49 10.81 -6.77
N THR A 243 13.54 10.89 -8.11
CA THR A 243 12.53 11.63 -8.87
C THR A 243 11.15 10.97 -8.79
N ARG A 244 11.08 9.63 -8.81
CA ARG A 244 9.81 8.89 -8.60
C ARG A 244 9.23 9.15 -7.22
N GLU A 245 10.06 9.14 -6.18
CA GLU A 245 9.66 9.46 -4.81
C GLU A 245 9.13 10.89 -4.71
N SER A 246 9.87 11.88 -5.25
CA SER A 246 9.41 13.26 -5.27
C SER A 246 8.07 13.42 -6.00
N LEU A 247 7.91 12.78 -7.15
CA LEU A 247 6.66 12.80 -7.91
C LEU A 247 5.50 12.16 -7.13
N PHE A 248 5.78 11.08 -6.42
CA PHE A 248 4.79 10.41 -5.58
C PHE A 248 4.32 11.32 -4.44
N GLU A 249 5.24 11.91 -3.68
CA GLU A 249 4.93 12.81 -2.57
C GLU A 249 4.18 14.07 -3.03
N LEU A 250 4.60 14.67 -4.14
CA LEU A 250 3.91 15.81 -4.73
C LEU A 250 2.49 15.45 -5.20
N THR A 251 2.32 14.29 -5.81
CA THR A 251 1.00 13.79 -6.24
C THR A 251 0.11 13.52 -5.04
N ARG A 252 0.67 12.93 -3.99
CA ARG A 252 -0.02 12.69 -2.72
C ARG A 252 -0.52 13.99 -2.10
N ALA A 253 0.35 14.98 -1.96
CA ALA A 253 0.00 16.28 -1.41
C ALA A 253 -1.07 17.01 -2.24
N ALA A 254 -0.95 16.98 -3.57
CA ALA A 254 -1.95 17.56 -4.46
C ALA A 254 -3.31 16.84 -4.36
N LEU A 255 -3.33 15.51 -4.26
CA LEU A 255 -4.57 14.74 -4.05
C LEU A 255 -5.24 15.07 -2.72
N MET A 256 -4.48 15.15 -1.63
CA MET A 256 -5.01 15.54 -0.31
C MET A 256 -5.71 16.89 -0.38
N SER A 257 -5.03 17.87 -0.98
CA SER A 257 -5.57 19.22 -1.15
C SER A 257 -6.84 19.24 -1.99
N ARG A 258 -6.86 18.52 -3.12
CA ARG A 258 -7.98 18.50 -4.09
C ARG A 258 -9.20 17.76 -3.57
N LEU A 259 -8.98 16.67 -2.88
CA LEU A 259 -10.06 15.80 -2.36
C LEU A 259 -10.50 16.19 -0.94
N SER A 260 -9.76 17.08 -0.26
CA SER A 260 -9.95 17.42 1.15
C SER A 260 -9.98 16.16 2.04
N ILE A 261 -9.08 15.23 1.79
CA ILE A 261 -8.96 13.96 2.51
C ILE A 261 -7.69 13.94 3.37
N GLU A 262 -7.73 13.16 4.43
CA GLU A 262 -6.59 13.00 5.33
C GLU A 262 -5.55 12.01 4.73
N ASP A 263 -4.33 12.08 5.27
CA ASP A 263 -3.17 11.30 4.84
C ASP A 263 -3.45 9.78 4.81
N SER A 264 -4.21 9.27 5.76
CA SER A 264 -4.62 7.87 5.85
C SER A 264 -5.58 7.41 4.72
N GLU A 265 -6.33 8.34 4.14
CA GLU A 265 -7.29 8.07 3.08
C GLU A 265 -6.65 8.09 1.69
N VAL A 266 -5.62 8.93 1.50
CA VAL A 266 -4.87 9.03 0.23
C VAL A 266 -4.24 7.72 -0.17
N ASP A 267 -3.64 6.99 0.76
CA ASP A 267 -3.03 5.69 0.48
C ASP A 267 -4.04 4.67 -0.06
N SER A 268 -5.29 4.78 0.34
CA SER A 268 -6.38 3.93 -0.15
C SER A 268 -6.80 4.33 -1.57
N VAL A 269 -6.83 5.64 -1.86
CA VAL A 269 -7.11 6.18 -3.19
C VAL A 269 -5.96 5.85 -4.15
N LEU A 270 -4.71 6.04 -3.74
CA LEU A 270 -3.52 5.74 -4.56
C LEU A 270 -3.44 4.25 -4.88
N ARG A 271 -3.70 3.35 -3.93
CA ARG A 271 -3.74 1.90 -4.21
C ARG A 271 -4.87 1.47 -5.14
N MET A 272 -5.99 2.20 -5.13
CA MET A 272 -7.07 1.96 -6.10
C MET A 272 -6.66 2.35 -7.53
N ILE A 273 -5.67 3.24 -7.66
CA ILE A 273 -5.15 3.81 -8.90
C ILE A 273 -3.83 3.16 -9.33
N ASP A 274 -3.10 2.49 -8.42
CA ASP A 274 -1.72 2.00 -8.59
C ASP A 274 -1.52 1.09 -9.82
N SER A 275 -2.55 0.37 -10.26
CA SER A 275 -2.51 -0.40 -11.52
C SER A 275 -2.41 0.48 -12.79
N GLN A 276 -2.39 1.82 -12.65
CA GLN A 276 -2.37 2.78 -13.77
C GLN A 276 -1.25 3.81 -13.67
N LEU A 277 -0.39 3.75 -12.65
CA LEU A 277 0.68 4.74 -12.45
C LEU A 277 1.69 4.76 -13.60
N GLU A 278 2.07 3.61 -14.15
CA GLU A 278 2.98 3.52 -15.29
C GLU A 278 2.37 4.13 -16.56
N ILE A 279 1.09 3.89 -16.81
CA ILE A 279 0.34 4.48 -17.94
C ILE A 279 0.21 6.00 -17.78
N SER A 280 0.11 6.50 -16.53
CA SER A 280 -0.01 7.93 -16.24
C SER A 280 1.29 8.69 -16.46
N ILE A 281 2.45 8.10 -16.19
CA ILE A 281 3.77 8.68 -16.47
C ILE A 281 3.94 8.89 -17.98
N GLU A 282 3.63 7.88 -18.79
CA GLU A 282 3.67 8.00 -20.24
C GLU A 282 2.75 9.10 -20.78
N ALA A 283 1.52 9.17 -20.26
CA ALA A 283 0.50 10.11 -20.75
C ALA A 283 0.80 11.57 -20.42
N VAL A 284 1.46 11.84 -19.29
CA VAL A 284 1.77 13.22 -18.84
C VAL A 284 3.13 13.71 -19.34
N MET A 285 4.06 12.79 -19.67
CA MET A 285 5.39 13.14 -20.16
C MET A 285 5.48 13.23 -21.70
N ARG A 286 4.40 12.88 -22.45
CA ARG A 286 4.25 13.14 -23.88
C ARG A 286 3.84 14.58 -24.15
#